data_f7831e0ece2eae5bd24ac81441e3d5d1
#
_entry.id   f7831e0ece2eae5bd24ac81441e3d5d1
#
_cell.length_a   1.000
_cell.length_b   1.000
_cell.length_c   1.000
_cell.angle_alpha   90.00
_cell.angle_beta   90.00
_cell.angle_gamma   90.00
#
_symmetry.space_group_name_H-M   'P 1'
#
loop_
_entity.id
_entity.type
_entity.pdbx_description
1 polymer ?
#
loop_
_entity_poly.entity_id
_entity_poly.type
_entity_poly.pdbx_seq_one_letter_code
_entity_poly.pdbx_strand_id
1 'polypeptide(L)'
;MNKKKKLFCFIDTIESWDYLKKKYKDFNKIICTASPELLLDNNIKEKKIIIDEKKISIIKPLANDLGDVCEKIVKKIKSKGVSHNFAIQYTHFIFGFSSLLRFASMIDDSYLTTKKIIIVKSKSKNPIFNNALNLPIEKILKQNKDLKVEIINISKKKFQSFLKSPNLISRLILNGAKNFEFLIWNKIWQFWPGNLTKGIVLLGIDGSFLRETAVYMSRLGYKFKTLPKPNIKKFSNTDQDLLRKINFAEKDLNTIFKKYLTQKLAKNIFKIFKNETKLFIQRYNYNYKFWKNYLSENLDYSEIKCFLSTHLSHYPFLALSDILIKKKIPIFNFQHGHAREFRFSPEHDKWSAYFEPIADETFVYNQKSKKRSMIFNKVARGKFTSVGVPSFYKKNKILFNSPKNQIIFLQHATYTGIRKSHIAFNTWSDKKKINFEFDMIDKVFKKLPYNILYKLYPSPANLSENIIKKKISNYQNISLVEKNIDANYFYYSKRIIITYNACSTFGWALLSKLPLVFINLDVMPLKNEFKKNMSKSIFYFDYKDKKIFENLNNFLSQPLDKIFTLWNKKKKYRDRLLKEFADDKTHSAGKLASQHILNKLS
;
A
#
# COMPACT_ATOMS: atom_id res chain seq x y z
N MET A 1 7.65 50.43 -4.05
CA MET A 1 7.39 49.06 -4.54
C MET A 1 6.25 48.45 -3.73
N ASN A 2 5.07 48.25 -4.31
CA ASN A 2 3.92 47.63 -3.67
C ASN A 2 4.28 46.16 -3.32
N LYS A 3 4.38 45.83 -2.00
CA LYS A 3 4.60 44.44 -1.55
C LYS A 3 3.46 43.57 -2.06
N LYS A 4 3.70 42.75 -3.10
CA LYS A 4 2.72 41.79 -3.60
C LYS A 4 2.18 40.95 -2.44
N LYS A 5 0.85 40.86 -2.32
CA LYS A 5 0.17 40.05 -1.29
C LYS A 5 0.59 38.57 -1.39
N LYS A 6 0.98 37.95 -0.27
CA LYS A 6 1.35 36.54 -0.23
C LYS A 6 0.11 35.64 -0.33
N LEU A 7 0.19 34.57 -1.12
CA LEU A 7 -0.87 33.60 -1.34
C LEU A 7 -0.35 32.17 -1.13
N PHE A 8 -0.94 31.42 -0.22
CA PHE A 8 -0.64 30.01 -0.04
C PHE A 8 -1.52 29.15 -0.95
N CYS A 9 -0.89 28.30 -1.77
CA CYS A 9 -1.55 27.49 -2.77
C CYS A 9 -1.26 26.03 -2.56
N PHE A 10 -2.29 25.24 -2.24
CA PHE A 10 -2.19 23.77 -2.21
C PHE A 10 -2.55 23.24 -3.58
N ILE A 11 -1.58 22.66 -4.27
CA ILE A 11 -1.70 22.13 -5.62
C ILE A 11 -0.98 20.78 -5.77
N ASP A 12 -1.40 19.99 -6.74
CA ASP A 12 -0.88 18.63 -6.96
C ASP A 12 -0.49 18.32 -8.42
N THR A 13 -0.81 19.20 -9.36
CA THR A 13 -0.52 19.00 -10.79
C THR A 13 -0.02 20.27 -11.48
N ILE A 14 0.64 20.11 -12.62
CA ILE A 14 1.08 21.23 -13.47
C ILE A 14 -0.13 22.04 -13.97
N GLU A 15 -1.22 21.39 -14.34
CA GLU A 15 -2.43 22.08 -14.77
C GLU A 15 -3.00 23.00 -13.66
N SER A 16 -2.90 22.54 -12.40
CA SER A 16 -3.28 23.36 -11.24
C SER A 16 -2.37 24.58 -11.10
N TRP A 17 -1.08 24.40 -11.37
CA TRP A 17 -0.11 25.51 -11.38
C TRP A 17 -0.39 26.51 -12.50
N ASP A 18 -0.59 26.05 -13.72
CA ASP A 18 -0.88 26.90 -14.88
C ASP A 18 -2.15 27.73 -14.67
N TYR A 19 -3.17 27.12 -14.08
CA TYR A 19 -4.39 27.82 -13.70
C TYR A 19 -4.11 28.95 -12.70
N LEU A 20 -3.35 28.67 -11.62
CA LEU A 20 -3.01 29.65 -10.61
C LEU A 20 -2.15 30.79 -11.18
N LYS A 21 -1.20 30.47 -12.05
CA LYS A 21 -0.34 31.44 -12.70
C LYS A 21 -1.16 32.45 -13.52
N LYS A 22 -2.19 32.00 -14.22
CA LYS A 22 -3.07 32.85 -15.02
C LYS A 22 -4.01 33.70 -14.18
N LYS A 23 -4.64 33.10 -13.16
CA LYS A 23 -5.70 33.74 -12.36
C LYS A 23 -5.17 34.72 -11.31
N TYR A 24 -3.99 34.46 -10.75
CA TYR A 24 -3.44 35.22 -9.61
C TYR A 24 -2.06 35.83 -9.98
N LYS A 25 -1.98 36.55 -11.10
CA LYS A 25 -0.71 37.13 -11.60
C LYS A 25 -0.04 38.07 -10.60
N ASP A 26 -0.83 38.86 -9.85
CA ASP A 26 -0.35 39.90 -8.96
C ASP A 26 0.01 39.43 -7.54
N PHE A 27 -0.06 38.13 -7.30
CA PHE A 27 0.24 37.56 -5.99
C PHE A 27 1.61 36.88 -5.97
N ASN A 28 2.32 37.03 -4.85
CA ASN A 28 3.48 36.21 -4.55
C ASN A 28 3.01 34.84 -4.00
N LYS A 29 3.17 33.78 -4.80
CA LYS A 29 2.62 32.46 -4.50
C LYS A 29 3.62 31.61 -3.72
N ILE A 30 3.13 30.94 -2.69
CA ILE A 30 3.86 29.89 -1.97
C ILE A 30 3.15 28.57 -2.28
N ILE A 31 3.85 27.68 -2.94
CA ILE A 31 3.31 26.38 -3.39
C ILE A 31 3.51 25.34 -2.31
N CYS A 32 2.42 24.77 -1.80
CA CYS A 32 2.43 23.65 -0.88
C CYS A 32 2.06 22.38 -1.66
N THR A 33 2.99 21.46 -1.80
CA THR A 33 2.80 20.25 -2.60
C THR A 33 3.65 19.09 -2.11
N ALA A 34 3.24 17.86 -2.43
CA ALA A 34 4.05 16.65 -2.37
C ALA A 34 4.33 16.07 -3.78
N SER A 35 3.86 16.75 -4.83
CA SER A 35 4.02 16.28 -6.21
C SER A 35 5.47 16.44 -6.68
N PRO A 36 6.16 15.34 -7.04
CA PRO A 36 7.51 15.42 -7.61
C PRO A 36 7.55 16.27 -8.90
N GLU A 37 6.50 16.23 -9.69
CA GLU A 37 6.38 16.98 -10.93
C GLU A 37 6.48 18.49 -10.70
N LEU A 38 5.78 19.01 -9.69
CA LEU A 38 5.85 20.42 -9.32
C LEU A 38 7.15 20.77 -8.58
N LEU A 39 7.66 19.85 -7.77
CA LEU A 39 8.86 20.10 -6.96
C LEU A 39 10.14 20.14 -7.78
N LEU A 40 10.19 19.37 -8.88
CA LEU A 40 11.37 19.23 -9.74
C LEU A 40 11.28 20.08 -11.03
N ASP A 41 10.17 20.77 -11.26
CA ASP A 41 10.08 21.70 -12.40
C ASP A 41 10.87 22.98 -12.10
N ASN A 42 11.96 23.17 -12.84
CA ASN A 42 12.84 24.34 -12.74
C ASN A 42 12.19 25.62 -13.28
N ASN A 43 11.14 25.53 -14.09
CA ASN A 43 10.41 26.68 -14.57
C ASN A 43 9.51 27.33 -13.52
N ILE A 44 9.27 26.61 -12.40
CA ILE A 44 8.52 27.12 -11.26
C ILE A 44 9.51 27.72 -10.25
N LYS A 45 9.67 29.03 -10.29
CA LYS A 45 10.61 29.79 -9.44
C LYS A 45 10.04 30.14 -8.05
N GLU A 46 8.75 29.98 -7.84
CA GLU A 46 8.07 30.29 -6.59
C GLU A 46 8.54 29.41 -5.43
N LYS A 47 8.43 29.96 -4.20
CA LYS A 47 8.77 29.21 -3.00
C LYS A 47 7.91 27.97 -2.88
N LYS A 48 8.56 26.80 -2.80
CA LYS A 48 7.90 25.49 -2.66
C LYS A 48 8.04 24.95 -1.24
N ILE A 49 6.94 24.49 -0.67
CA ILE A 49 6.90 23.79 0.62
C ILE A 49 6.62 22.32 0.33
N ILE A 50 7.57 21.47 0.70
CA ILE A 50 7.49 20.02 0.50
C ILE A 50 6.72 19.42 1.66
N ILE A 51 5.48 19.04 1.39
CA ILE A 51 4.56 18.61 2.44
C ILE A 51 5.00 17.32 3.12
N ASP A 52 5.51 16.36 2.37
CA ASP A 52 5.92 15.05 2.89
C ASP A 52 7.30 15.03 3.57
N GLU A 53 8.04 16.14 3.53
CA GLU A 53 9.30 16.32 4.29
C GLU A 53 9.07 16.98 5.65
N LYS A 54 7.96 17.70 5.82
CA LYS A 54 7.68 18.39 7.06
C LYS A 54 7.35 17.42 8.19
N LYS A 55 7.96 17.71 9.37
CA LYS A 55 7.71 16.97 10.61
C LYS A 55 7.78 15.44 10.51
N ILE A 56 8.68 14.92 9.67
CA ILE A 56 8.98 13.48 9.60
C ILE A 56 9.34 12.92 10.97
N SER A 57 10.01 13.71 11.81
CA SER A 57 10.45 13.33 13.16
C SER A 57 9.32 12.89 14.09
N ILE A 58 8.10 13.41 13.92
CA ILE A 58 6.96 13.03 14.77
C ILE A 58 6.30 11.71 14.37
N ILE A 59 6.60 11.19 13.19
CA ILE A 59 5.88 10.02 12.65
C ILE A 59 6.03 8.79 13.54
N LYS A 60 7.27 8.47 13.94
CA LYS A 60 7.54 7.29 14.77
C LYS A 60 6.94 7.41 16.17
N PRO A 61 7.20 8.49 16.93
CA PRO A 61 6.58 8.67 18.23
C PRO A 61 5.06 8.63 18.18
N LEU A 62 4.44 9.32 17.21
CA LEU A 62 2.99 9.32 17.03
C LEU A 62 2.44 7.94 16.72
N ALA A 63 3.10 7.16 15.87
CA ALA A 63 2.67 5.80 15.55
C ALA A 63 2.75 4.85 16.75
N ASN A 64 3.78 5.00 17.59
CA ASN A 64 3.91 4.21 18.81
C ASN A 64 2.82 4.56 19.82
N ASP A 65 2.63 5.85 20.12
CA ASP A 65 1.60 6.32 21.06
C ASP A 65 0.20 5.87 20.63
N LEU A 66 -0.11 6.01 19.33
CA LEU A 66 -1.40 5.54 18.78
C LEU A 66 -1.53 4.02 18.86
N GLY A 67 -0.45 3.26 18.61
CA GLY A 67 -0.46 1.81 18.74
C GLY A 67 -0.82 1.36 20.16
N ASP A 68 -0.21 1.96 21.16
CA ASP A 68 -0.43 1.62 22.55
C ASP A 68 -1.86 2.01 23.00
N VAL A 69 -2.34 3.16 22.56
CA VAL A 69 -3.73 3.58 22.85
C VAL A 69 -4.74 2.70 22.14
N CYS A 70 -4.51 2.32 20.88
CA CYS A 70 -5.40 1.42 20.15
C CYS A 70 -5.50 0.03 20.81
N GLU A 71 -4.40 -0.52 21.32
CA GLU A 71 -4.44 -1.79 22.06
C GLU A 71 -5.32 -1.70 23.31
N LYS A 72 -5.19 -0.61 24.09
CA LYS A 72 -6.04 -0.33 25.26
C LYS A 72 -7.51 -0.18 24.85
N ILE A 73 -7.78 0.53 23.75
CA ILE A 73 -9.14 0.73 23.22
C ILE A 73 -9.79 -0.60 22.87
N VAL A 74 -9.11 -1.50 22.17
CA VAL A 74 -9.65 -2.83 21.82
C VAL A 74 -10.06 -3.59 23.07
N LYS A 75 -9.18 -3.67 24.08
CA LYS A 75 -9.47 -4.37 25.33
C LYS A 75 -10.69 -3.77 26.05
N LYS A 76 -10.76 -2.46 26.14
CA LYS A 76 -11.83 -1.74 26.85
C LYS A 76 -13.17 -1.75 26.10
N ILE A 77 -13.18 -1.71 24.75
CA ILE A 77 -14.41 -1.85 23.97
C ILE A 77 -15.00 -3.25 24.15
N LYS A 78 -14.18 -4.29 24.16
CA LYS A 78 -14.62 -5.67 24.41
C LYS A 78 -15.27 -5.83 25.78
N SER A 79 -14.67 -5.25 26.84
CA SER A 79 -15.26 -5.32 28.20
C SER A 79 -16.62 -4.64 28.31
N LYS A 80 -16.99 -3.75 27.37
CA LYS A 80 -18.29 -3.11 27.27
C LYS A 80 -19.29 -3.85 26.37
N GLY A 81 -19.03 -5.12 26.03
CA GLY A 81 -19.93 -5.96 25.24
C GLY A 81 -20.02 -5.57 23.75
N VAL A 82 -19.07 -4.78 23.25
CA VAL A 82 -18.97 -4.48 21.80
C VAL A 82 -18.14 -5.57 21.11
N SER A 83 -18.50 -5.88 19.87
CA SER A 83 -17.82 -6.93 19.14
C SER A 83 -16.30 -6.65 18.96
N HIS A 84 -15.51 -7.73 18.99
CA HIS A 84 -14.07 -7.65 18.76
C HIS A 84 -13.75 -7.05 17.38
N ASN A 85 -14.51 -7.43 16.36
CA ASN A 85 -14.28 -6.98 15.00
C ASN A 85 -14.58 -5.49 14.82
N PHE A 86 -15.64 -4.99 15.44
CA PHE A 86 -15.88 -3.56 15.49
C PHE A 86 -14.71 -2.82 16.15
N ALA A 87 -14.23 -3.33 17.30
CA ALA A 87 -13.10 -2.73 18.01
C ALA A 87 -11.85 -2.64 17.13
N ILE A 88 -11.51 -3.72 16.40
CA ILE A 88 -10.41 -3.74 15.44
C ILE A 88 -10.63 -2.74 14.30
N GLN A 89 -11.82 -2.71 13.71
CA GLN A 89 -12.13 -1.77 12.63
C GLN A 89 -12.11 -0.31 13.11
N TYR A 90 -12.54 -0.05 14.33
CA TYR A 90 -12.46 1.28 14.94
C TYR A 90 -11.03 1.74 15.17
N THR A 91 -10.15 0.86 15.65
CA THR A 91 -8.72 1.20 15.79
C THR A 91 -8.05 1.42 14.44
N HIS A 92 -8.42 0.66 13.41
CA HIS A 92 -7.98 0.91 12.04
C HIS A 92 -8.43 2.31 11.53
N PHE A 93 -9.65 2.71 11.86
CA PHE A 93 -10.13 4.07 11.58
C PHE A 93 -9.27 5.12 12.30
N ILE A 94 -8.95 4.93 13.59
CA ILE A 94 -8.09 5.82 14.37
C ILE A 94 -6.71 5.96 13.73
N PHE A 95 -6.09 4.86 13.32
CA PHE A 95 -4.81 4.89 12.60
C PHE A 95 -4.91 5.63 11.26
N GLY A 96 -5.98 5.43 10.51
CA GLY A 96 -6.24 6.19 9.29
C GLY A 96 -6.39 7.68 9.56
N PHE A 97 -7.02 8.04 10.68
CA PHE A 97 -7.16 9.44 11.10
C PHE A 97 -5.83 10.09 11.51
N SER A 98 -4.86 9.30 11.93
CA SER A 98 -3.52 9.79 12.31
C SER A 98 -2.80 10.53 11.18
N SER A 99 -3.13 10.22 9.96
CA SER A 99 -2.64 10.95 8.78
C SER A 99 -3.05 12.42 8.78
N LEU A 100 -4.23 12.69 9.32
CA LEU A 100 -4.73 14.05 9.52
C LEU A 100 -3.94 14.79 10.59
N LEU A 101 -3.51 14.09 11.64
CA LEU A 101 -2.65 14.67 12.70
C LEU A 101 -1.30 15.11 12.14
N ARG A 102 -0.67 14.28 11.33
CA ARG A 102 0.57 14.63 10.65
C ARG A 102 0.37 15.88 9.79
N PHE A 103 -0.68 15.90 8.98
CA PHE A 103 -0.99 17.05 8.15
C PHE A 103 -1.28 18.29 9.00
N ALA A 104 -2.09 18.18 10.03
CA ALA A 104 -2.38 19.28 10.95
C ALA A 104 -1.11 19.83 11.62
N SER A 105 -0.17 18.97 12.00
CA SER A 105 1.12 19.40 12.55
C SER A 105 2.01 20.13 11.55
N MET A 106 1.77 19.98 10.24
CA MET A 106 2.48 20.73 9.20
C MET A 106 1.87 22.10 8.94
N ILE A 107 0.57 22.27 9.24
CA ILE A 107 -0.12 23.56 9.22
C ILE A 107 0.17 24.24 10.57
N ASP A 108 1.44 24.54 10.81
CA ASP A 108 1.83 25.34 11.97
C ASP A 108 1.35 26.79 11.81
N ASP A 109 1.06 27.48 12.91
CA ASP A 109 0.57 28.87 12.92
C ASP A 109 1.45 29.83 12.09
N SER A 110 2.73 29.50 11.90
CA SER A 110 3.65 30.23 11.02
C SER A 110 3.24 30.24 9.54
N TYR A 111 2.48 29.24 9.07
CA TYR A 111 1.96 29.21 7.69
C TYR A 111 0.60 29.90 7.56
N LEU A 112 -0.09 30.10 8.67
CA LEU A 112 -1.43 30.68 8.72
C LEU A 112 -1.42 32.22 8.87
N THR A 113 -0.26 32.85 8.78
CA THR A 113 -0.13 34.33 8.79
C THR A 113 -0.79 34.99 7.59
N THR A 114 -1.19 34.23 6.59
CA THR A 114 -1.93 34.73 5.44
C THR A 114 -3.42 34.52 5.60
N LYS A 115 -4.20 35.60 5.44
CA LYS A 115 -5.67 35.54 5.52
C LYS A 115 -6.35 34.73 4.41
N LYS A 116 -5.62 34.32 3.34
CA LYS A 116 -6.19 33.63 2.18
C LYS A 116 -5.37 32.40 1.78
N ILE A 117 -6.05 31.26 1.68
CA ILE A 117 -5.50 29.98 1.20
C ILE A 117 -6.30 29.52 -0.01
N ILE A 118 -5.61 29.06 -1.05
CA ILE A 118 -6.22 28.47 -2.24
C ILE A 118 -5.90 27.00 -2.28
N ILE A 119 -6.90 26.16 -2.50
CA ILE A 119 -6.78 24.74 -2.77
C ILE A 119 -7.25 24.50 -4.19
N VAL A 120 -6.37 24.08 -5.09
CA VAL A 120 -6.75 23.71 -6.44
C VAL A 120 -6.81 22.19 -6.52
N LYS A 121 -8.01 21.66 -6.72
CA LYS A 121 -8.25 20.24 -6.92
C LYS A 121 -8.31 19.94 -8.41
N SER A 122 -7.39 19.14 -8.89
CA SER A 122 -7.55 18.50 -10.19
C SER A 122 -8.57 17.35 -10.04
N LYS A 123 -9.38 17.10 -11.08
CA LYS A 123 -10.25 15.92 -11.15
C LYS A 123 -9.45 14.61 -11.31
N SER A 124 -8.17 14.57 -10.97
CA SER A 124 -7.41 13.34 -10.93
C SER A 124 -8.11 12.38 -9.96
N LYS A 125 -8.26 11.11 -10.34
CA LYS A 125 -8.91 10.08 -9.52
C LYS A 125 -8.27 9.91 -8.14
N ASN A 126 -7.14 10.58 -7.91
CA ASN A 126 -6.31 10.41 -6.73
C ASN A 126 -5.69 11.73 -6.25
N PRO A 127 -6.46 12.67 -5.70
CA PRO A 127 -5.89 13.89 -5.15
C PRO A 127 -4.92 13.59 -4.02
N ILE A 128 -3.70 14.12 -4.11
CA ILE A 128 -2.65 13.93 -3.10
C ILE A 128 -2.99 14.53 -1.73
N PHE A 129 -3.98 15.41 -1.69
CA PHE A 129 -4.41 16.10 -0.48
C PHE A 129 -5.52 15.41 0.29
N ASN A 130 -6.00 14.25 -0.16
CA ASN A 130 -6.90 13.42 0.61
C ASN A 130 -6.09 12.41 1.44
N ASN A 131 -6.46 12.24 2.69
CA ASN A 131 -5.87 11.23 3.55
C ASN A 131 -6.50 9.83 3.29
N ALA A 132 -6.05 8.81 4.04
CA ALA A 132 -6.55 7.44 3.94
C ALA A 132 -8.07 7.30 4.16
N LEU A 133 -8.69 8.27 4.81
CA LEU A 133 -10.15 8.34 5.06
C LEU A 133 -10.86 9.22 4.04
N ASN A 134 -10.19 9.70 3.00
CA ASN A 134 -10.71 10.69 2.05
C ASN A 134 -11.18 11.98 2.73
N LEU A 135 -10.57 12.34 3.86
CA LEU A 135 -10.83 13.60 4.54
C LEU A 135 -10.08 14.72 3.81
N PRO A 136 -10.76 15.66 3.22
CA PRO A 136 -10.11 16.73 2.51
C PRO A 136 -9.45 17.72 3.48
N ILE A 137 -8.30 18.23 3.07
CA ILE A 137 -7.52 19.25 3.81
C ILE A 137 -8.36 20.47 4.16
N GLU A 138 -9.28 20.84 3.30
CA GLU A 138 -10.18 21.96 3.55
C GLU A 138 -10.98 21.84 4.83
N LYS A 139 -11.29 20.63 5.33
CA LYS A 139 -11.98 20.46 6.60
C LYS A 139 -11.16 20.98 7.77
N ILE A 140 -9.82 20.80 7.74
CA ILE A 140 -8.95 21.34 8.79
C ILE A 140 -8.85 22.86 8.67
N LEU A 141 -8.60 23.33 7.45
CA LEU A 141 -8.40 24.76 7.20
C LEU A 141 -9.67 25.58 7.49
N LYS A 142 -10.84 25.08 7.14
CA LYS A 142 -12.13 25.73 7.40
C LYS A 142 -12.52 25.79 8.87
N GLN A 143 -11.90 25.01 9.75
CA GLN A 143 -12.10 25.14 11.19
C GLN A 143 -11.46 26.43 11.76
N ASN A 144 -10.53 27.04 11.04
CA ASN A 144 -10.01 28.35 11.40
C ASN A 144 -10.85 29.44 10.70
N LYS A 145 -11.71 30.12 11.49
CA LYS A 145 -12.64 31.15 10.99
C LYS A 145 -11.92 32.35 10.39
N ASP A 146 -10.68 32.61 10.79
CA ASP A 146 -9.86 33.73 10.33
C ASP A 146 -9.28 33.50 8.93
N LEU A 147 -9.39 32.27 8.40
CA LEU A 147 -8.85 31.88 7.11
C LEU A 147 -9.92 31.88 6.02
N LYS A 148 -9.71 32.68 4.99
CA LYS A 148 -10.49 32.58 3.76
C LYS A 148 -9.94 31.43 2.90
N VAL A 149 -10.63 30.30 2.91
CA VAL A 149 -10.25 29.12 2.11
C VAL A 149 -11.07 29.09 0.82
N GLU A 150 -10.41 29.28 -0.30
CA GLU A 150 -11.01 29.16 -1.65
C GLU A 150 -10.66 27.79 -2.24
N ILE A 151 -11.68 27.06 -2.68
CA ILE A 151 -11.52 25.75 -3.30
C ILE A 151 -11.88 25.86 -4.77
N ILE A 152 -10.93 25.53 -5.62
CA ILE A 152 -11.08 25.57 -7.07
C ILE A 152 -11.00 24.15 -7.61
N ASN A 153 -12.03 23.75 -8.34
CA ASN A 153 -12.04 22.47 -9.03
C ASN A 153 -11.74 22.68 -10.50
N ILE A 154 -10.63 22.14 -10.98
CA ILE A 154 -10.27 22.18 -12.40
C ILE A 154 -10.80 20.89 -13.05
N SER A 155 -11.62 21.04 -14.08
CA SER A 155 -12.01 19.91 -14.92
C SER A 155 -10.82 19.54 -15.82
N LYS A 156 -10.36 18.29 -15.77
CA LYS A 156 -9.48 17.79 -16.83
C LYS A 156 -10.18 17.95 -18.17
N LYS A 157 -9.55 18.62 -19.12
CA LYS A 157 -9.76 18.26 -20.54
C LYS A 157 -9.57 16.75 -20.59
N LYS A 158 -10.55 16.01 -21.14
CA LYS A 158 -10.45 14.57 -21.31
C LYS A 158 -9.15 14.27 -22.06
N PHE A 159 -8.07 14.01 -21.34
CA PHE A 159 -6.99 13.24 -21.91
C PHE A 159 -7.61 11.86 -22.07
N GLN A 160 -8.06 11.57 -23.26
CA GLN A 160 -8.37 10.20 -23.64
C GLN A 160 -7.09 9.45 -23.40
N SER A 161 -7.07 8.70 -22.30
CA SER A 161 -6.10 7.65 -22.15
C SER A 161 -6.42 6.66 -23.25
N PHE A 162 -5.71 6.75 -24.37
CA PHE A 162 -5.70 5.76 -25.45
C PHE A 162 -5.16 4.39 -24.98
N LEU A 163 -5.03 4.19 -23.70
CA LEU A 163 -4.82 2.88 -23.12
C LEU A 163 -6.17 2.16 -23.14
N LYS A 164 -6.49 1.53 -24.27
CA LYS A 164 -7.46 0.44 -24.31
C LYS A 164 -7.08 -0.49 -23.15
N SER A 165 -8.03 -0.74 -22.23
CA SER A 165 -7.83 -1.76 -21.22
C SER A 165 -7.37 -3.02 -21.95
N PRO A 166 -6.29 -3.72 -21.53
CA PRO A 166 -5.83 -4.90 -22.20
C PRO A 166 -7.01 -5.85 -22.40
N ASN A 167 -7.15 -6.39 -23.62
CA ASN A 167 -8.20 -7.33 -23.97
C ASN A 167 -8.29 -8.42 -22.91
N LEU A 168 -9.46 -9.02 -22.74
CA LEU A 168 -9.67 -10.13 -21.79
C LEU A 168 -8.58 -11.20 -21.93
N ILE A 169 -8.21 -11.52 -23.16
CA ILE A 169 -7.13 -12.46 -23.50
C ILE A 169 -5.77 -11.97 -22.99
N SER A 170 -5.43 -10.69 -23.19
CA SER A 170 -4.18 -10.12 -22.66
C SER A 170 -4.16 -10.14 -21.14
N ARG A 171 -5.29 -9.89 -20.47
CA ARG A 171 -5.42 -10.02 -19.00
C ARG A 171 -5.28 -11.48 -18.55
N LEU A 172 -5.82 -12.43 -19.28
CA LEU A 172 -5.70 -13.86 -18.99
C LEU A 172 -4.26 -14.33 -19.15
N ILE A 173 -3.59 -13.94 -20.23
CA ILE A 173 -2.18 -14.22 -20.47
C ILE A 173 -1.32 -13.57 -19.39
N LEU A 174 -1.54 -12.28 -19.07
CA LEU A 174 -0.80 -11.53 -18.06
C LEU A 174 -1.00 -12.06 -16.64
N ASN A 175 -2.19 -12.53 -16.29
CA ASN A 175 -2.51 -13.08 -14.97
C ASN A 175 -2.12 -14.57 -14.81
N GLY A 176 -1.76 -15.23 -15.89
CA GLY A 176 -1.21 -16.60 -15.91
C GLY A 176 -2.24 -17.72 -15.86
N ALA A 177 -1.79 -18.92 -16.23
CA ALA A 177 -2.61 -20.12 -16.41
C ALA A 177 -3.51 -20.48 -15.21
N LYS A 178 -3.07 -20.24 -13.96
CA LYS A 178 -3.87 -20.53 -12.78
C LYS A 178 -5.10 -19.62 -12.63
N ASN A 179 -5.02 -18.37 -13.07
CA ASN A 179 -6.19 -17.49 -13.06
C ASN A 179 -7.21 -17.94 -14.10
N PHE A 180 -6.74 -18.41 -15.26
CA PHE A 180 -7.59 -18.99 -16.29
C PHE A 180 -8.25 -20.27 -15.79
N GLU A 181 -7.47 -21.16 -15.19
CA GLU A 181 -7.94 -22.39 -14.57
C GLU A 181 -9.03 -22.11 -13.51
N PHE A 182 -8.80 -21.15 -12.62
CA PHE A 182 -9.80 -20.74 -11.63
C PHE A 182 -11.11 -20.30 -12.28
N LEU A 183 -11.03 -19.50 -13.35
CA LEU A 183 -12.22 -19.02 -14.06
C LEU A 183 -12.99 -20.16 -14.71
N ILE A 184 -12.29 -21.14 -15.31
CA ILE A 184 -12.92 -22.31 -15.90
C ILE A 184 -13.66 -23.11 -14.82
N TRP A 185 -12.96 -23.53 -13.77
CA TRP A 185 -13.55 -24.32 -12.69
C TRP A 185 -14.72 -23.59 -12.03
N ASN A 186 -14.55 -22.31 -11.74
CA ASN A 186 -15.60 -21.53 -11.11
C ASN A 186 -16.83 -21.40 -12.04
N LYS A 187 -16.66 -21.26 -13.36
CA LYS A 187 -17.77 -21.29 -14.31
C LYS A 187 -18.44 -22.65 -14.37
N ILE A 188 -17.69 -23.74 -14.44
CA ILE A 188 -18.25 -25.10 -14.41
C ILE A 188 -19.16 -25.27 -13.20
N TRP A 189 -18.69 -24.91 -12.01
CA TRP A 189 -19.47 -25.05 -10.78
C TRP A 189 -20.64 -24.07 -10.68
N GLN A 190 -20.61 -22.92 -11.36
CA GLN A 190 -21.76 -22.00 -11.44
C GLN A 190 -22.96 -22.61 -12.18
N PHE A 191 -22.71 -23.45 -13.18
CA PHE A 191 -23.74 -24.13 -13.96
C PHE A 191 -24.11 -25.51 -13.40
N TRP A 192 -23.38 -26.01 -12.43
CA TRP A 192 -23.64 -27.33 -11.84
C TRP A 192 -24.77 -27.28 -10.83
N PRO A 193 -25.65 -28.30 -10.76
CA PRO A 193 -26.71 -28.38 -9.75
C PRO A 193 -26.16 -28.21 -8.32
N GLY A 194 -26.87 -27.48 -7.45
CA GLY A 194 -26.40 -27.14 -6.11
C GLY A 194 -26.06 -28.34 -5.24
N ASN A 195 -26.79 -29.42 -5.36
CA ASN A 195 -26.60 -30.67 -4.64
C ASN A 195 -25.28 -31.42 -4.96
N LEU A 196 -24.63 -31.08 -6.09
CA LEU A 196 -23.35 -31.66 -6.49
C LEU A 196 -22.14 -30.81 -6.12
N THR A 197 -22.35 -29.62 -5.55
CA THR A 197 -21.26 -28.77 -5.09
C THR A 197 -21.02 -28.98 -3.57
N LYS A 198 -19.77 -28.87 -3.15
CA LYS A 198 -19.40 -28.97 -1.73
C LYS A 198 -19.74 -27.71 -0.91
N GLY A 199 -20.32 -26.71 -1.56
CA GLY A 199 -20.75 -25.46 -0.96
C GLY A 199 -20.05 -24.22 -1.52
N ILE A 200 -20.41 -23.07 -0.99
CA ILE A 200 -20.02 -21.75 -1.46
C ILE A 200 -18.88 -21.18 -0.62
N VAL A 201 -17.85 -20.70 -1.28
CA VAL A 201 -16.76 -19.93 -0.69
C VAL A 201 -16.91 -18.46 -1.08
N LEU A 202 -17.03 -17.58 -0.10
CA LEU A 202 -17.08 -16.14 -0.32
C LEU A 202 -15.69 -15.58 -0.57
N LEU A 203 -15.55 -14.72 -1.60
CA LEU A 203 -14.30 -14.03 -1.92
C LEU A 203 -14.38 -12.54 -1.60
N GLY A 204 -13.44 -12.07 -0.80
CA GLY A 204 -13.19 -10.66 -0.54
C GLY A 204 -12.18 -10.05 -1.49
N ILE A 205 -11.17 -9.36 -0.94
CA ILE A 205 -10.07 -8.80 -1.72
C ILE A 205 -9.12 -9.90 -2.16
N ASP A 206 -8.89 -9.94 -3.47
CA ASP A 206 -8.08 -10.92 -4.13
C ASP A 206 -6.56 -10.68 -4.00
N GLY A 207 -5.80 -11.72 -4.21
CA GLY A 207 -4.33 -11.73 -4.24
C GLY A 207 -3.81 -13.05 -4.79
N SER A 208 -2.57 -13.07 -5.26
CA SER A 208 -1.98 -14.24 -5.91
C SER A 208 -2.00 -15.49 -5.03
N PHE A 209 -1.81 -15.33 -3.73
CA PHE A 209 -1.82 -16.44 -2.78
C PHE A 209 -3.24 -17.00 -2.58
N LEU A 210 -4.20 -16.12 -2.34
CA LEU A 210 -5.61 -16.50 -2.22
C LEU A 210 -6.09 -17.17 -3.50
N ARG A 211 -5.72 -16.63 -4.67
CA ARG A 211 -6.10 -17.17 -5.97
C ARG A 211 -5.57 -18.59 -6.18
N GLU A 212 -4.33 -18.85 -5.79
CA GLU A 212 -3.76 -20.18 -5.84
C GLU A 212 -4.53 -21.17 -4.95
N THR A 213 -4.91 -20.76 -3.75
CA THR A 213 -5.75 -21.56 -2.84
C THR A 213 -7.13 -21.82 -3.44
N ALA A 214 -7.75 -20.78 -4.02
CA ALA A 214 -9.05 -20.90 -4.66
C ALA A 214 -9.06 -21.90 -5.83
N VAL A 215 -7.99 -21.99 -6.63
CA VAL A 215 -7.85 -23.01 -7.69
C VAL A 215 -7.95 -24.42 -7.11
N TYR A 216 -7.23 -24.71 -6.03
CA TYR A 216 -7.27 -26.05 -5.42
C TYR A 216 -8.64 -26.39 -4.85
N MET A 217 -9.30 -25.45 -4.21
CA MET A 217 -10.65 -25.66 -3.67
C MET A 217 -11.69 -25.78 -4.81
N SER A 218 -11.56 -25.01 -5.89
CA SER A 218 -12.45 -25.14 -7.06
C SER A 218 -12.35 -26.53 -7.70
N ARG A 219 -11.16 -27.11 -7.82
CA ARG A 219 -10.97 -28.50 -8.33
C ARG A 219 -11.70 -29.53 -7.47
N LEU A 220 -11.92 -29.22 -6.21
CA LEU A 220 -12.59 -30.12 -5.27
C LEU A 220 -14.11 -29.89 -5.19
N GLY A 221 -14.68 -29.05 -6.05
CA GLY A 221 -16.12 -28.84 -6.13
C GLY A 221 -16.66 -27.65 -5.32
N TYR A 222 -15.80 -26.77 -4.79
CA TYR A 222 -16.27 -25.56 -4.14
C TYR A 222 -16.58 -24.45 -5.14
N LYS A 223 -17.75 -23.84 -5.01
CA LYS A 223 -18.23 -22.71 -5.81
C LYS A 223 -17.78 -21.39 -5.18
N PHE A 224 -17.24 -20.50 -5.98
CA PHE A 224 -16.76 -19.22 -5.48
C PHE A 224 -17.68 -18.07 -5.84
N LYS A 225 -18.03 -17.24 -4.85
CA LYS A 225 -18.84 -16.03 -5.06
C LYS A 225 -18.06 -14.79 -4.62
N THR A 226 -17.77 -13.90 -5.58
CA THR A 226 -17.18 -12.59 -5.31
C THR A 226 -18.25 -11.68 -4.70
N LEU A 227 -17.92 -11.05 -3.59
CA LEU A 227 -18.82 -10.17 -2.89
C LEU A 227 -18.95 -8.80 -3.58
N PRO A 228 -20.15 -8.21 -3.63
CA PRO A 228 -20.37 -6.88 -4.18
C PRO A 228 -19.74 -5.82 -3.27
N LYS A 229 -19.64 -4.60 -3.78
CA LYS A 229 -19.17 -3.45 -3.00
C LYS A 229 -20.35 -2.63 -2.52
N PRO A 230 -20.53 -2.45 -1.19
CA PRO A 230 -21.53 -1.53 -0.66
C PRO A 230 -21.36 -0.12 -1.21
N ASN A 231 -22.44 0.62 -1.32
CA ASN A 231 -22.37 2.02 -1.75
C ASN A 231 -21.75 2.89 -0.65
N ILE A 232 -20.55 3.40 -0.89
CA ILE A 232 -19.77 4.18 0.07
C ILE A 232 -20.36 5.55 0.44
N LYS A 233 -21.34 6.02 -0.33
CA LYS A 233 -21.99 7.31 -0.09
C LYS A 233 -23.24 7.20 0.80
N LYS A 234 -23.71 5.98 1.07
CA LYS A 234 -24.87 5.75 1.93
C LYS A 234 -24.47 5.57 3.39
N PHE A 235 -25.33 6.02 4.27
CA PHE A 235 -25.18 5.99 5.72
C PHE A 235 -26.50 5.58 6.37
N SER A 236 -26.43 4.91 7.51
CA SER A 236 -27.56 4.69 8.43
C SER A 236 -27.57 5.74 9.52
N ASN A 237 -28.59 5.69 10.39
CA ASN A 237 -28.62 6.50 11.60
C ASN A 237 -27.47 6.14 12.54
N THR A 238 -27.05 7.11 13.36
CA THR A 238 -26.04 6.90 14.38
C THR A 238 -26.60 6.01 15.49
N ASP A 239 -25.88 4.95 15.81
CA ASP A 239 -26.17 4.14 16.99
C ASP A 239 -25.61 4.87 18.22
N GLN A 240 -26.52 5.40 19.05
CA GLN A 240 -26.18 6.20 20.23
C GLN A 240 -25.60 5.33 21.35
N ASP A 241 -26.03 4.08 21.48
CA ASP A 241 -25.47 3.16 22.46
C ASP A 241 -24.03 2.79 22.12
N LEU A 242 -23.76 2.44 20.87
CA LEU A 242 -22.42 2.19 20.40
C LEU A 242 -21.51 3.41 20.55
N LEU A 243 -22.01 4.61 20.25
CA LEU A 243 -21.28 5.86 20.45
C LEU A 243 -20.91 6.06 21.92
N ARG A 244 -21.85 5.84 22.84
CA ARG A 244 -21.60 5.91 24.31
C ARG A 244 -20.55 4.92 24.76
N LYS A 245 -20.60 3.68 24.25
CA LYS A 245 -19.66 2.61 24.59
C LYS A 245 -18.21 2.90 24.19
N ILE A 246 -17.98 3.74 23.16
CA ILE A 246 -16.62 4.08 22.68
C ILE A 246 -16.13 5.47 23.11
N ASN A 247 -16.96 6.29 23.74
CA ASN A 247 -16.62 7.68 24.14
C ASN A 247 -15.37 7.78 25.02
N PHE A 248 -15.05 6.76 25.82
CA PHE A 248 -13.84 6.77 26.65
C PHE A 248 -12.54 6.89 25.82
N ALA A 249 -12.53 6.39 24.58
CA ALA A 249 -11.40 6.50 23.68
C ALA A 249 -11.06 7.97 23.35
N GLU A 250 -12.03 8.85 23.43
CA GLU A 250 -11.87 10.27 23.15
C GLU A 250 -10.86 10.94 24.09
N LYS A 251 -10.86 10.58 25.39
CA LYS A 251 -9.94 11.15 26.37
C LYS A 251 -8.48 10.82 26.04
N ASP A 252 -8.20 9.56 25.78
CA ASP A 252 -6.86 9.09 25.48
C ASP A 252 -6.33 9.69 24.16
N LEU A 253 -7.20 9.77 23.13
CA LEU A 253 -6.85 10.37 21.85
C LEU A 253 -6.65 11.89 21.94
N ASN A 254 -7.46 12.58 22.73
CA ASN A 254 -7.27 14.02 22.95
C ASN A 254 -5.92 14.33 23.61
N THR A 255 -5.45 13.48 24.52
CA THR A 255 -4.12 13.58 25.12
C THR A 255 -3.02 13.46 24.05
N ILE A 256 -3.13 12.48 23.13
CA ILE A 256 -2.19 12.36 22.00
C ILE A 256 -2.25 13.61 21.11
N PHE A 257 -3.44 14.10 20.77
CA PHE A 257 -3.57 15.28 19.92
C PHE A 257 -2.87 16.49 20.54
N LYS A 258 -3.03 16.73 21.84
CA LYS A 258 -2.36 17.82 22.58
C LYS A 258 -0.84 17.64 22.64
N LYS A 259 -0.33 16.41 22.65
CA LYS A 259 1.11 16.13 22.64
C LYS A 259 1.80 16.56 21.34
N TYR A 260 1.11 16.43 20.19
CA TYR A 260 1.69 16.66 18.87
C TYR A 260 1.22 17.93 18.16
N LEU A 261 0.20 18.60 18.68
CA LEU A 261 -0.41 19.79 18.10
C LEU A 261 -0.51 20.91 19.13
N THR A 262 -0.57 22.15 18.65
CA THR A 262 -0.91 23.30 19.51
C THR A 262 -2.31 23.12 20.10
N GLN A 263 -2.59 23.72 21.24
CA GLN A 263 -3.88 23.58 21.96
C GLN A 263 -5.09 23.93 21.07
N LYS A 264 -5.01 25.03 20.31
CA LYS A 264 -6.07 25.46 19.37
C LYS A 264 -6.30 24.42 18.28
N LEU A 265 -5.22 23.92 17.68
CA LEU A 265 -5.30 22.95 16.60
C LEU A 265 -5.77 21.58 17.10
N ALA A 266 -5.30 21.12 18.27
CA ALA A 266 -5.75 19.90 18.92
C ALA A 266 -7.27 19.92 19.16
N LYS A 267 -7.82 21.04 19.67
CA LYS A 267 -9.27 21.22 19.87
C LYS A 267 -10.05 21.08 18.54
N ASN A 268 -9.55 21.71 17.48
CA ASN A 268 -10.19 21.66 16.17
C ASN A 268 -10.16 20.25 15.56
N ILE A 269 -9.01 19.59 15.63
CA ILE A 269 -8.84 18.22 15.14
C ILE A 269 -9.69 17.25 15.93
N PHE A 270 -9.80 17.43 17.24
CA PHE A 270 -10.64 16.61 18.09
C PHE A 270 -12.13 16.74 17.73
N LYS A 271 -12.60 17.95 17.40
CA LYS A 271 -13.96 18.17 16.90
C LYS A 271 -14.20 17.42 15.57
N ILE A 272 -13.22 17.47 14.66
CA ILE A 272 -13.29 16.70 13.40
C ILE A 272 -13.32 15.21 13.71
N PHE A 273 -12.47 14.71 14.61
CA PHE A 273 -12.44 13.31 15.00
C PHE A 273 -13.80 12.82 15.51
N LYS A 274 -14.45 13.57 16.39
CA LYS A 274 -15.79 13.23 16.90
C LYS A 274 -16.83 13.08 15.77
N ASN A 275 -16.82 14.01 14.84
CA ASN A 275 -17.73 13.96 13.70
C ASN A 275 -17.43 12.75 12.78
N GLU A 276 -16.18 12.47 12.50
CA GLU A 276 -15.79 11.32 11.68
C GLU A 276 -16.05 9.99 12.40
N THR A 277 -15.95 9.94 13.73
CA THR A 277 -16.36 8.78 14.54
C THR A 277 -17.87 8.48 14.37
N LYS A 278 -18.72 9.52 14.41
CA LYS A 278 -20.16 9.34 14.12
C LYS A 278 -20.38 8.79 12.70
N LEU A 279 -19.71 9.36 11.72
CA LEU A 279 -19.79 8.88 10.33
C LEU A 279 -19.26 7.45 10.18
N PHE A 280 -18.22 7.08 10.93
CA PHE A 280 -17.71 5.71 10.95
C PHE A 280 -18.78 4.73 11.46
N ILE A 281 -19.45 5.05 12.57
CA ILE A 281 -20.55 4.23 13.13
C ILE A 281 -21.70 4.12 12.13
N GLN A 282 -22.12 5.23 11.53
CA GLN A 282 -23.19 5.24 10.53
C GLN A 282 -22.85 4.35 9.32
N ARG A 283 -21.59 4.38 8.85
CA ARG A 283 -21.11 3.50 7.77
C ARG A 283 -21.08 2.04 8.20
N TYR A 284 -20.63 1.77 9.42
CA TYR A 284 -20.61 0.43 9.97
C TYR A 284 -22.03 -0.16 9.99
N ASN A 285 -23.01 0.58 10.52
CA ASN A 285 -24.40 0.16 10.59
C ASN A 285 -25.03 -0.03 9.20
N TYR A 286 -24.75 0.89 8.26
CA TYR A 286 -25.19 0.72 6.88
C TYR A 286 -24.63 -0.56 6.26
N ASN A 287 -23.33 -0.81 6.42
CA ASN A 287 -22.68 -2.01 5.87
C ASN A 287 -23.20 -3.28 6.55
N TYR A 288 -23.46 -3.24 7.86
CA TYR A 288 -24.04 -4.38 8.57
C TYR A 288 -25.42 -4.75 8.00
N LYS A 289 -26.31 -3.76 7.81
CA LYS A 289 -27.62 -3.96 7.19
C LYS A 289 -27.49 -4.46 5.74
N PHE A 290 -26.62 -3.82 4.96
CA PHE A 290 -26.36 -4.23 3.57
C PHE A 290 -25.94 -5.70 3.48
N TRP A 291 -24.96 -6.10 4.27
CA TRP A 291 -24.46 -7.48 4.23
C TRP A 291 -25.47 -8.48 4.74
N LYS A 292 -26.19 -8.13 5.82
CA LYS A 292 -27.26 -8.98 6.35
C LYS A 292 -28.30 -9.28 5.27
N ASN A 293 -28.81 -8.25 4.61
CA ASN A 293 -29.80 -8.40 3.55
C ASN A 293 -29.22 -9.14 2.34
N TYR A 294 -28.04 -8.71 1.86
CA TYR A 294 -27.41 -9.36 0.70
C TYR A 294 -27.22 -10.87 0.90
N LEU A 295 -26.72 -11.28 2.05
CA LEU A 295 -26.48 -12.69 2.31
C LEU A 295 -27.80 -13.47 2.44
N SER A 296 -28.82 -12.92 3.13
CA SER A 296 -30.12 -13.59 3.30
C SER A 296 -30.94 -13.67 2.01
N GLU A 297 -30.81 -12.69 1.12
CA GLU A 297 -31.58 -12.64 -0.14
C GLU A 297 -30.91 -13.42 -1.28
N ASN A 298 -29.59 -13.56 -1.26
CA ASN A 298 -28.83 -14.10 -2.40
C ASN A 298 -28.12 -15.42 -2.13
N LEU A 299 -28.10 -15.90 -0.87
CA LEU A 299 -27.35 -17.09 -0.47
C LEU A 299 -28.08 -17.83 0.65
N ASP A 300 -28.01 -19.15 0.62
CA ASP A 300 -28.31 -19.96 1.78
C ASP A 300 -27.09 -20.01 2.69
N TYR A 301 -27.26 -19.62 3.96
CA TYR A 301 -26.18 -19.67 4.97
C TYR A 301 -25.64 -21.07 5.19
N SER A 302 -26.44 -22.12 5.02
CA SER A 302 -26.02 -23.52 5.16
C SER A 302 -25.01 -23.94 4.09
N GLU A 303 -25.11 -23.35 2.92
CA GLU A 303 -24.19 -23.59 1.82
C GLU A 303 -22.86 -22.84 1.96
N ILE A 304 -22.83 -21.73 2.73
CA ILE A 304 -21.61 -20.92 2.89
C ILE A 304 -20.62 -21.64 3.80
N LYS A 305 -19.50 -22.07 3.25
CA LYS A 305 -18.46 -22.81 3.97
C LYS A 305 -17.44 -21.91 4.64
N CYS A 306 -16.97 -20.86 3.95
CA CYS A 306 -15.99 -19.92 4.52
C CYS A 306 -15.89 -18.61 3.73
N PHE A 307 -15.15 -17.65 4.28
CA PHE A 307 -14.79 -16.39 3.64
C PHE A 307 -13.28 -16.25 3.53
N LEU A 308 -12.78 -15.98 2.32
CA LEU A 308 -11.37 -15.81 2.01
C LEU A 308 -11.08 -14.36 1.60
N SER A 309 -10.06 -13.72 2.20
CA SER A 309 -9.65 -12.37 1.81
C SER A 309 -8.17 -12.11 2.13
N THR A 310 -7.55 -11.18 1.40
CA THR A 310 -6.20 -10.67 1.73
C THR A 310 -6.24 -9.43 2.64
N HIS A 311 -7.39 -8.77 2.76
CA HIS A 311 -7.59 -7.57 3.57
C HIS A 311 -9.00 -7.57 4.18
N LEU A 312 -9.11 -7.95 5.43
CA LEU A 312 -10.39 -8.08 6.12
C LEU A 312 -10.97 -6.76 6.63
N SER A 313 -10.11 -5.81 7.00
CA SER A 313 -10.52 -4.49 7.50
C SER A 313 -10.80 -3.47 6.39
N HIS A 314 -10.73 -3.87 5.12
CA HIS A 314 -11.02 -2.99 4.00
C HIS A 314 -12.49 -2.56 3.99
N TYR A 315 -12.73 -1.30 3.62
CA TYR A 315 -14.05 -0.68 3.64
C TYR A 315 -15.20 -1.53 3.08
N PRO A 316 -15.08 -2.22 1.92
CA PRO A 316 -16.19 -3.02 1.40
C PRO A 316 -16.68 -4.13 2.33
N PHE A 317 -15.84 -4.60 3.26
CA PHE A 317 -16.15 -5.71 4.17
C PHE A 317 -16.38 -5.25 5.62
N LEU A 318 -16.57 -3.94 5.81
CA LEU A 318 -16.89 -3.37 7.11
C LEU A 318 -18.18 -4.04 7.65
N ALA A 319 -18.14 -4.53 8.85
CA ALA A 319 -19.22 -5.27 9.53
C ALA A 319 -19.59 -6.66 8.96
N LEU A 320 -19.06 -7.06 7.79
CA LEU A 320 -19.30 -8.41 7.25
C LEU A 320 -18.81 -9.50 8.21
N SER A 321 -17.59 -9.32 8.74
CA SER A 321 -16.98 -10.32 9.64
C SER A 321 -17.80 -10.59 10.90
N ASP A 322 -18.53 -9.60 11.43
CA ASP A 322 -19.42 -9.82 12.57
C ASP A 322 -20.62 -10.71 12.24
N ILE A 323 -21.16 -10.58 11.02
CA ILE A 323 -22.25 -11.43 10.56
C ILE A 323 -21.75 -12.87 10.38
N LEU A 324 -20.59 -13.04 9.73
CA LEU A 324 -20.01 -14.35 9.47
C LEU A 324 -19.69 -15.09 10.78
N ILE A 325 -19.14 -14.39 11.77
CA ILE A 325 -18.84 -14.97 13.07
C ILE A 325 -20.11 -15.39 13.82
N LYS A 326 -21.16 -14.53 13.81
CA LYS A 326 -22.46 -14.88 14.41
C LYS A 326 -23.07 -16.12 13.75
N LYS A 327 -22.82 -16.31 12.47
CA LYS A 327 -23.26 -17.49 11.71
C LYS A 327 -22.28 -18.66 11.76
N LYS A 328 -21.22 -18.57 12.56
CA LYS A 328 -20.15 -19.58 12.68
C LYS A 328 -19.45 -19.91 11.36
N ILE A 329 -19.44 -18.97 10.40
CA ILE A 329 -18.76 -19.13 9.11
C ILE A 329 -17.28 -18.75 9.28
N PRO A 330 -16.33 -19.66 9.03
CA PRO A 330 -14.90 -19.41 9.19
C PRO A 330 -14.36 -18.32 8.27
N ILE A 331 -13.43 -17.53 8.78
CA ILE A 331 -12.78 -16.42 8.07
C ILE A 331 -11.29 -16.69 7.94
N PHE A 332 -10.77 -16.71 6.72
CA PHE A 332 -9.36 -16.93 6.43
C PHE A 332 -8.73 -15.71 5.76
N ASN A 333 -7.56 -15.33 6.24
CA ASN A 333 -6.78 -14.22 5.70
C ASN A 333 -5.47 -14.72 5.09
N PHE A 334 -4.96 -13.99 4.09
CA PHE A 334 -3.77 -14.36 3.34
C PHE A 334 -2.77 -13.22 3.31
N GLN A 335 -1.50 -13.52 3.58
CA GLN A 335 -0.43 -12.53 3.46
C GLN A 335 -0.37 -11.98 2.03
N HIS A 336 -0.34 -10.65 1.91
CA HIS A 336 -0.36 -9.99 0.61
C HIS A 336 1.01 -9.98 -0.10
N GLY A 337 2.11 -9.96 0.64
CA GLY A 337 3.46 -9.90 0.07
C GLY A 337 4.56 -9.95 1.13
N HIS A 338 5.79 -10.16 0.69
CA HIS A 338 6.97 -10.08 1.54
C HIS A 338 7.19 -8.63 1.99
N ALA A 339 7.44 -8.42 3.25
CA ALA A 339 7.86 -7.13 3.78
C ALA A 339 8.31 -7.22 5.26
N ARG A 340 7.52 -7.87 6.10
CA ARG A 340 7.73 -7.95 7.56
C ARG A 340 8.98 -8.73 7.92
N GLU A 341 9.33 -9.70 7.11
CA GLU A 341 10.48 -10.56 7.29
C GLU A 341 11.78 -9.75 7.25
N PHE A 342 11.82 -8.74 6.39
CA PHE A 342 13.04 -8.00 6.05
C PHE A 342 13.23 -6.75 6.90
N ARG A 343 12.13 -6.05 7.23
CA ARG A 343 12.16 -4.71 7.79
C ARG A 343 12.18 -4.70 9.31
N PHE A 344 12.81 -3.68 9.85
CA PHE A 344 12.69 -3.29 11.24
C PHE A 344 11.80 -2.04 11.33
N SER A 345 10.53 -2.23 11.49
CA SER A 345 9.56 -1.14 11.63
C SER A 345 8.47 -1.56 12.62
N PRO A 346 8.75 -1.50 13.93
CA PRO A 346 7.78 -1.86 14.96
C PRO A 346 6.47 -1.09 14.82
N GLU A 347 6.55 0.18 14.46
CA GLU A 347 5.41 1.06 14.25
C GLU A 347 4.50 0.57 13.12
N HIS A 348 5.12 0.18 12.00
CA HIS A 348 4.39 -0.39 10.87
C HIS A 348 3.78 -1.75 11.20
N ASP A 349 4.52 -2.57 11.94
CA ASP A 349 4.05 -3.90 12.31
C ASP A 349 2.86 -3.80 13.29
N LYS A 350 2.89 -2.89 14.25
CA LYS A 350 1.73 -2.57 15.10
C LYS A 350 0.52 -2.19 14.25
N TRP A 351 0.69 -1.32 13.27
CA TRP A 351 -0.41 -0.89 12.39
C TRP A 351 -0.90 -2.02 11.48
N SER A 352 -0.02 -2.79 10.86
CA SER A 352 -0.40 -3.91 9.99
C SER A 352 -1.05 -5.07 10.76
N ALA A 353 -0.80 -5.14 12.06
CA ALA A 353 -1.44 -6.08 12.96
C ALA A 353 -2.99 -5.94 12.98
N TYR A 354 -3.54 -4.79 12.61
CA TYR A 354 -4.99 -4.58 12.58
C TYR A 354 -5.69 -5.15 11.34
N PHE A 355 -4.96 -5.60 10.35
CA PHE A 355 -5.57 -6.26 9.18
C PHE A 355 -5.84 -7.75 9.39
N GLU A 356 -5.13 -8.38 10.31
CA GLU A 356 -5.09 -9.84 10.48
C GLU A 356 -5.92 -10.35 11.68
N PRO A 357 -6.20 -9.55 12.73
CA PRO A 357 -6.78 -10.06 13.96
C PRO A 357 -8.21 -10.58 13.85
N ILE A 358 -8.89 -10.29 12.76
CA ILE A 358 -10.31 -10.64 12.54
C ILE A 358 -10.47 -12.09 12.07
N ALA A 359 -9.45 -12.65 11.43
CA ALA A 359 -9.50 -14.00 10.87
C ALA A 359 -9.45 -15.09 11.94
N ASP A 360 -10.08 -16.23 11.66
CA ASP A 360 -9.88 -17.46 12.42
C ASP A 360 -8.50 -18.07 12.19
N GLU A 361 -7.98 -17.86 10.97
CA GLU A 361 -6.62 -18.25 10.62
C GLU A 361 -6.05 -17.33 9.54
N THR A 362 -4.79 -16.92 9.74
CA THR A 362 -4.04 -16.14 8.75
C THR A 362 -2.88 -16.97 8.21
N PHE A 363 -2.90 -17.20 6.90
CA PHE A 363 -1.82 -17.88 6.19
C PHE A 363 -0.70 -16.92 5.84
N VAL A 364 0.51 -17.27 6.26
CA VAL A 364 1.73 -16.48 6.05
C VAL A 364 2.79 -17.27 5.29
N TYR A 365 3.73 -16.57 4.65
CA TYR A 365 4.71 -17.20 3.77
C TYR A 365 5.74 -18.05 4.51
N ASN A 366 6.21 -17.60 5.68
CA ASN A 366 7.32 -18.25 6.37
C ASN A 366 7.24 -18.11 7.88
N GLN A 367 8.09 -18.85 8.60
CA GLN A 367 8.12 -18.83 10.07
C GLN A 367 8.51 -17.46 10.64
N LYS A 368 9.33 -16.66 9.94
CA LYS A 368 9.66 -15.30 10.41
C LYS A 368 8.46 -14.37 10.34
N SER A 369 7.66 -14.45 9.27
CA SER A 369 6.37 -13.75 9.19
C SER A 369 5.42 -14.20 10.29
N LYS A 370 5.30 -15.52 10.53
CA LYS A 370 4.47 -16.06 11.61
C LYS A 370 4.88 -15.50 12.97
N LYS A 371 6.14 -15.63 13.34
CA LYS A 371 6.66 -15.10 14.62
C LYS A 371 6.40 -13.61 14.75
N ARG A 372 6.62 -12.85 13.69
CA ARG A 372 6.42 -11.41 13.68
C ARG A 372 4.95 -11.05 13.86
N SER A 373 4.05 -11.71 13.13
CA SER A 373 2.61 -11.51 13.27
C SER A 373 2.14 -11.80 14.70
N MET A 374 2.63 -12.86 15.32
CA MET A 374 2.29 -13.20 16.71
C MET A 374 2.75 -12.15 17.71
N ILE A 375 3.95 -11.58 17.55
CA ILE A 375 4.49 -10.56 18.46
C ILE A 375 3.63 -9.29 18.43
N PHE A 376 3.19 -8.86 17.25
CA PHE A 376 2.49 -7.58 17.08
C PHE A 376 0.97 -7.69 17.08
N ASN A 377 0.42 -8.92 16.94
CA ASN A 377 -1.03 -9.19 16.94
C ASN A 377 -1.52 -9.77 18.26
N LYS A 378 -1.21 -9.12 19.38
CA LYS A 378 -1.65 -9.57 20.73
C LYS A 378 -3.16 -9.63 20.90
N VAL A 379 -3.91 -8.96 20.03
CA VAL A 379 -5.37 -8.92 20.01
C VAL A 379 -5.99 -9.82 18.95
N ALA A 380 -5.19 -10.64 18.27
CA ALA A 380 -5.69 -11.56 17.25
C ALA A 380 -6.67 -12.57 17.83
N ARG A 381 -7.73 -12.84 17.07
CA ARG A 381 -8.73 -13.84 17.41
C ARG A 381 -8.27 -15.25 17.04
N GLY A 382 -7.58 -15.38 15.92
CA GLY A 382 -7.17 -16.65 15.35
C GLY A 382 -5.67 -16.89 15.35
N LYS A 383 -5.26 -17.96 14.69
CA LYS A 383 -3.87 -18.41 14.59
C LYS A 383 -3.19 -17.96 13.30
N PHE A 384 -1.85 -18.01 13.32
CA PHE A 384 -1.02 -17.79 12.14
C PHE A 384 -0.37 -19.10 11.70
N THR A 385 -0.50 -19.44 10.42
CA THR A 385 0.03 -20.69 9.86
C THR A 385 0.96 -20.39 8.69
N SER A 386 2.21 -20.88 8.80
CA SER A 386 3.20 -20.75 7.73
C SER A 386 3.01 -21.89 6.72
N VAL A 387 2.77 -21.54 5.46
CA VAL A 387 2.47 -22.50 4.37
C VAL A 387 3.38 -22.35 3.15
N GLY A 388 4.35 -21.45 3.19
CA GLY A 388 5.25 -21.18 2.07
C GLY A 388 4.79 -20.05 1.17
N VAL A 389 5.55 -19.83 0.11
CA VAL A 389 5.32 -18.78 -0.89
C VAL A 389 4.48 -19.34 -2.04
N PRO A 390 3.54 -18.57 -2.59
CA PRO A 390 2.75 -18.99 -3.76
C PRO A 390 3.63 -19.44 -4.92
N SER A 391 3.22 -20.52 -5.58
CA SER A 391 3.98 -21.08 -6.71
C SER A 391 4.12 -20.10 -7.88
N PHE A 392 3.22 -19.13 -7.97
CA PHE A 392 3.30 -18.05 -8.96
C PHE A 392 4.62 -17.28 -8.88
N TYR A 393 5.18 -17.10 -7.68
CA TYR A 393 6.47 -16.42 -7.50
C TYR A 393 7.68 -17.31 -7.76
N LYS A 394 7.49 -18.62 -7.82
CA LYS A 394 8.56 -19.61 -8.03
C LYS A 394 8.69 -20.05 -9.50
N LYS A 395 7.66 -19.85 -10.33
CA LYS A 395 7.66 -20.32 -11.72
C LYS A 395 8.23 -19.27 -12.65
N ASN A 396 9.25 -19.69 -13.40
CA ASN A 396 9.84 -18.93 -14.49
C ASN A 396 8.81 -18.81 -15.63
N LYS A 397 8.28 -17.63 -15.84
CA LYS A 397 7.41 -17.34 -16.99
C LYS A 397 8.14 -16.43 -17.95
N ILE A 398 8.63 -16.99 -19.01
CA ILE A 398 9.20 -16.24 -20.14
C ILE A 398 8.02 -15.82 -21.01
N LEU A 399 7.39 -14.69 -20.69
CA LEU A 399 6.32 -14.12 -21.52
C LEU A 399 6.83 -13.00 -22.45
N PHE A 400 7.95 -12.37 -22.09
CA PHE A 400 8.53 -11.28 -22.88
C PHE A 400 10.03 -11.48 -22.99
N ASN A 401 10.43 -12.19 -24.04
CA ASN A 401 11.84 -12.36 -24.36
C ASN A 401 12.30 -11.15 -25.17
N SER A 402 12.88 -10.17 -24.52
CA SER A 402 13.62 -9.10 -25.21
C SER A 402 15.11 -9.35 -25.03
N PRO A 403 15.80 -9.94 -26.01
CA PRO A 403 17.23 -10.26 -25.89
C PRO A 403 18.11 -9.02 -25.74
N LYS A 404 17.60 -7.83 -26.09
CA LYS A 404 18.33 -6.57 -26.02
C LYS A 404 18.43 -5.97 -24.62
N ASN A 405 17.49 -6.27 -23.70
CA ASN A 405 17.48 -5.67 -22.37
C ASN A 405 18.14 -6.59 -21.35
N GLN A 406 19.30 -6.21 -20.84
CA GLN A 406 20.09 -7.06 -19.97
C GLN A 406 19.91 -6.73 -18.49
N ILE A 407 19.48 -5.51 -18.17
CA ILE A 407 19.27 -5.02 -16.81
C ILE A 407 17.85 -4.54 -16.65
N ILE A 408 17.18 -4.88 -15.54
CA ILE A 408 15.92 -4.28 -15.15
C ILE A 408 16.06 -3.48 -13.86
N PHE A 409 15.67 -2.22 -13.89
CA PHE A 409 15.53 -1.38 -12.71
C PHE A 409 14.08 -1.29 -12.28
N LEU A 410 13.80 -1.60 -11.02
CA LEU A 410 12.46 -1.65 -10.46
C LEU A 410 12.20 -0.41 -9.62
N GLN A 411 11.37 0.49 -10.14
CA GLN A 411 10.94 1.67 -9.42
C GLN A 411 10.11 1.30 -8.19
N HIS A 412 10.23 2.08 -7.14
CA HIS A 412 9.38 2.01 -5.97
C HIS A 412 8.24 3.03 -6.01
N ALA A 413 7.19 2.77 -5.21
CA ALA A 413 6.04 3.67 -5.10
C ALA A 413 6.42 5.10 -4.69
N THR A 414 5.96 6.08 -5.47
CA THR A 414 6.13 7.52 -5.26
C THR A 414 4.81 8.23 -4.93
N TYR A 415 3.95 7.63 -4.15
CA TYR A 415 2.67 8.21 -3.79
C TYR A 415 2.46 8.29 -2.28
N THR A 416 3.55 8.50 -1.56
CA THR A 416 3.55 8.46 -0.09
C THR A 416 3.17 9.76 0.57
N GLY A 417 3.08 10.86 -0.13
CA GLY A 417 2.69 12.16 0.40
C GLY A 417 1.51 12.10 1.37
N ILE A 418 0.77 13.14 1.55
CA ILE A 418 -0.37 13.20 2.49
C ILE A 418 -1.38 12.08 2.28
N ARG A 419 -1.51 11.59 1.07
CA ARG A 419 -2.49 10.57 0.70
C ARG A 419 -2.24 9.20 1.33
N LYS A 420 -0.98 8.79 1.43
CA LYS A 420 -0.57 7.56 2.12
C LYS A 420 0.20 7.87 3.38
N SER A 421 -0.31 8.74 4.14
CA SER A 421 0.18 9.05 5.46
C SER A 421 0.01 7.88 6.43
N HIS A 422 0.28 6.68 5.96
CA HIS A 422 0.63 5.63 6.87
C HIS A 422 1.84 6.12 7.63
N ILE A 423 1.62 6.43 8.88
CA ILE A 423 2.57 7.00 9.81
C ILE A 423 3.91 6.27 9.79
N ALA A 424 3.94 5.07 9.25
CA ALA A 424 5.03 4.14 9.41
C ALA A 424 5.91 3.90 8.17
N PHE A 425 5.66 4.53 7.01
CA PHE A 425 6.18 3.89 5.79
C PHE A 425 7.43 4.48 5.17
N ASN A 426 7.75 5.76 5.33
CA ASN A 426 8.90 6.28 4.61
C ASN A 426 9.56 7.44 5.32
N THR A 427 10.86 7.35 5.47
CA THR A 427 11.72 8.44 5.93
C THR A 427 12.10 9.39 4.79
N TRP A 428 11.79 9.06 3.54
CA TRP A 428 12.11 9.85 2.35
C TRP A 428 10.87 10.42 1.68
N SER A 429 10.95 11.70 1.28
CA SER A 429 9.96 12.31 0.41
C SER A 429 9.99 11.69 -0.99
N ASP A 430 8.90 11.84 -1.73
CA ASP A 430 8.85 11.40 -3.12
C ASP A 430 9.84 12.18 -3.99
N LYS A 431 10.07 13.48 -3.71
CA LYS A 431 11.13 14.26 -4.34
C LYS A 431 12.50 13.63 -4.17
N LYS A 432 12.85 13.24 -2.93
CA LYS A 432 14.15 12.62 -2.62
C LYS A 432 14.35 11.29 -3.34
N LYS A 433 13.28 10.49 -3.46
CA LYS A 433 13.32 9.22 -4.23
C LYS A 433 13.54 9.47 -5.71
N ILE A 434 12.81 10.41 -6.31
CA ILE A 434 12.96 10.72 -7.74
C ILE A 434 14.34 11.33 -8.03
N ASN A 435 14.88 12.17 -7.14
CA ASN A 435 16.25 12.66 -7.28
C ASN A 435 17.26 11.51 -7.29
N PHE A 436 17.11 10.53 -6.39
CA PHE A 436 17.94 9.33 -6.41
C PHE A 436 17.80 8.57 -7.74
N GLU A 437 16.58 8.41 -8.25
CA GLU A 437 16.35 7.74 -9.55
C GLU A 437 16.96 8.52 -10.71
N PHE A 438 16.93 9.86 -10.68
CA PHE A 438 17.62 10.72 -11.65
C PHE A 438 19.13 10.56 -11.55
N ASP A 439 19.68 10.52 -10.33
CA ASP A 439 21.10 10.24 -10.13
C ASP A 439 21.50 8.87 -10.68
N MET A 440 20.68 7.84 -10.49
CA MET A 440 20.90 6.51 -11.09
C MET A 440 20.92 6.57 -12.62
N ILE A 441 20.00 7.31 -13.23
CA ILE A 441 19.96 7.49 -14.68
C ILE A 441 21.21 8.24 -15.17
N ASP A 442 21.53 9.38 -14.55
CA ASP A 442 22.59 10.28 -15.02
C ASP A 442 24.01 9.79 -14.68
N LYS A 443 24.19 9.19 -13.50
CA LYS A 443 25.53 8.83 -13.00
C LYS A 443 25.90 7.38 -13.27
N VAL A 444 24.91 6.51 -13.45
CA VAL A 444 25.12 5.07 -13.66
C VAL A 444 24.59 4.63 -15.01
N PHE A 445 23.27 4.61 -15.23
CA PHE A 445 22.65 3.91 -16.34
C PHE A 445 23.10 4.42 -17.72
N LYS A 446 23.19 5.75 -17.90
CA LYS A 446 23.62 6.32 -19.20
C LYS A 446 25.03 5.92 -19.62
N LYS A 447 25.87 5.51 -18.67
CA LYS A 447 27.28 5.14 -18.91
C LYS A 447 27.47 3.65 -19.18
N LEU A 448 26.44 2.83 -18.91
CA LEU A 448 26.55 1.39 -19.07
C LEU A 448 26.47 0.96 -20.54
N PRO A 449 27.26 -0.04 -20.95
CA PRO A 449 27.21 -0.59 -22.30
C PRO A 449 25.96 -1.48 -22.54
N TYR A 450 25.06 -1.55 -21.58
CA TYR A 450 23.91 -2.44 -21.55
C TYR A 450 22.59 -1.70 -21.72
N ASN A 451 21.61 -2.36 -22.29
CA ASN A 451 20.24 -1.86 -22.35
C ASN A 451 19.56 -2.02 -20.99
N ILE A 452 18.97 -0.95 -20.50
CA ILE A 452 18.28 -0.86 -19.22
C ILE A 452 16.77 -0.83 -19.46
N LEU A 453 16.05 -1.74 -18.82
CA LEU A 453 14.61 -1.72 -18.76
C LEU A 453 14.16 -1.03 -17.47
N TYR A 454 13.64 0.17 -17.57
CA TYR A 454 13.13 0.91 -16.41
C TYR A 454 11.66 0.56 -16.18
N LYS A 455 11.37 -0.20 -15.12
CA LYS A 455 10.02 -0.64 -14.79
C LYS A 455 9.36 0.28 -13.79
N LEU A 456 8.35 1.00 -14.23
CA LEU A 456 7.52 1.85 -13.36
C LEU A 456 6.74 1.03 -12.33
N TYR A 457 6.55 1.61 -11.15
CA TYR A 457 5.70 1.00 -10.14
C TYR A 457 4.24 0.90 -10.60
N PRO A 458 3.58 -0.27 -10.51
CA PRO A 458 2.26 -0.52 -11.06
C PRO A 458 1.15 0.08 -10.19
N SER A 459 1.02 1.40 -10.18
CA SER A 459 -0.07 2.06 -9.46
C SER A 459 -0.62 3.24 -10.26
N PRO A 460 -1.94 3.35 -10.38
CA PRO A 460 -2.55 4.54 -11.00
C PRO A 460 -2.27 5.82 -10.20
N ALA A 461 -1.78 5.68 -8.97
CA ALA A 461 -1.38 6.79 -8.11
C ALA A 461 0.10 7.14 -8.22
N ASN A 462 0.86 6.52 -9.12
CA ASN A 462 2.25 6.87 -9.35
C ASN A 462 2.31 8.26 -10.03
N LEU A 463 2.75 9.26 -9.27
CA LEU A 463 2.82 10.66 -9.69
C LEU A 463 4.12 11.00 -10.43
N SER A 464 5.03 10.06 -10.58
CA SER A 464 6.35 10.31 -11.20
C SER A 464 6.45 9.84 -12.66
N GLU A 465 5.40 9.26 -13.22
CA GLU A 465 5.44 8.68 -14.57
C GLU A 465 5.90 9.69 -15.65
N ASN A 466 5.30 10.88 -15.69
CA ASN A 466 5.62 11.88 -16.70
C ASN A 466 7.04 12.41 -16.58
N ILE A 467 7.50 12.66 -15.35
CA ILE A 467 8.85 13.12 -15.08
C ILE A 467 9.89 12.08 -15.51
N ILE A 468 9.65 10.82 -15.16
CA ILE A 468 10.55 9.72 -15.55
C ILE A 468 10.54 9.52 -17.06
N LYS A 469 9.38 9.56 -17.72
CA LYS A 469 9.29 9.49 -19.18
C LYS A 469 10.13 10.58 -19.84
N LYS A 470 9.96 11.83 -19.42
CA LYS A 470 10.72 12.98 -19.92
C LYS A 470 12.23 12.82 -19.67
N LYS A 471 12.62 12.27 -18.52
CA LYS A 471 14.04 12.04 -18.19
C LYS A 471 14.66 10.96 -19.06
N ILE A 472 13.97 9.84 -19.22
CA ILE A 472 14.46 8.66 -19.98
C ILE A 472 14.51 8.93 -21.47
N SER A 473 13.60 9.72 -22.04
CA SER A 473 13.57 10.01 -23.48
C SER A 473 14.88 10.60 -24.05
N ASN A 474 15.75 11.09 -23.18
CA ASN A 474 17.06 11.62 -23.55
C ASN A 474 18.14 10.54 -23.73
N TYR A 475 17.84 9.25 -23.47
CA TYR A 475 18.83 8.17 -23.44
C TYR A 475 18.38 6.97 -24.27
N GLN A 476 19.19 6.60 -25.27
CA GLN A 476 18.86 5.50 -26.19
C GLN A 476 18.95 4.11 -25.56
N ASN A 477 19.82 3.94 -24.56
CA ASN A 477 20.03 2.67 -23.87
C ASN A 477 19.04 2.40 -22.72
N ILE A 478 18.06 3.30 -22.47
CA ILE A 478 17.09 3.15 -21.40
C ILE A 478 15.67 3.09 -21.99
N SER A 479 15.00 1.97 -21.80
CA SER A 479 13.62 1.76 -22.26
C SER A 479 12.66 1.75 -21.08
N LEU A 480 11.49 2.38 -21.24
CA LEU A 480 10.47 2.42 -20.21
C LEU A 480 9.46 1.28 -20.38
N VAL A 481 9.16 0.57 -19.31
CA VAL A 481 8.05 -0.38 -19.24
C VAL A 481 6.83 0.28 -18.64
N GLU A 482 5.70 0.13 -19.30
CA GLU A 482 4.42 0.64 -18.80
C GLU A 482 4.09 0.07 -17.42
N LYS A 483 3.46 0.91 -16.59
CA LYS A 483 3.10 0.55 -15.21
C LYS A 483 2.12 -0.63 -15.09
N ASN A 484 1.31 -0.87 -16.11
CA ASN A 484 0.25 -1.89 -16.07
C ASN A 484 0.76 -3.34 -16.18
N ILE A 485 2.02 -3.54 -16.56
CA ILE A 485 2.62 -4.86 -16.71
C ILE A 485 3.34 -5.22 -15.40
N ASP A 486 3.05 -6.40 -14.84
CA ASP A 486 3.71 -6.84 -13.61
C ASP A 486 5.20 -7.13 -13.86
N ALA A 487 6.06 -6.71 -12.93
CA ALA A 487 7.50 -6.93 -12.99
C ALA A 487 7.89 -8.41 -13.08
N ASN A 488 7.07 -9.30 -12.51
CA ASN A 488 7.31 -10.75 -12.53
C ASN A 488 7.43 -11.33 -13.95
N TYR A 489 6.80 -10.70 -14.94
CA TYR A 489 6.91 -11.15 -16.33
C TYR A 489 8.26 -10.86 -16.97
N PHE A 490 9.02 -9.93 -16.38
CA PHE A 490 10.30 -9.50 -16.93
C PHE A 490 11.50 -10.13 -16.25
N TYR A 491 11.37 -10.67 -15.03
CA TYR A 491 12.53 -11.14 -14.27
C TYR A 491 13.33 -12.18 -15.03
N TYR A 492 12.67 -13.15 -15.64
CA TYR A 492 13.36 -14.29 -16.26
C TYR A 492 13.95 -14.01 -17.65
N SER A 493 13.56 -12.90 -18.26
CA SER A 493 14.13 -12.45 -19.53
C SER A 493 15.32 -11.50 -19.33
N LYS A 494 15.71 -11.22 -18.06
CA LYS A 494 16.75 -10.26 -17.71
C LYS A 494 17.91 -10.96 -17.04
N ARG A 495 19.09 -10.35 -17.16
CA ARG A 495 20.30 -10.90 -16.56
C ARG A 495 20.59 -10.32 -15.17
N ILE A 496 20.19 -9.08 -14.92
CA ILE A 496 20.41 -8.41 -13.63
C ILE A 496 19.15 -7.66 -13.24
N ILE A 497 18.77 -7.78 -11.97
CA ILE A 497 17.67 -7.03 -11.36
C ILE A 497 18.24 -6.01 -10.39
N ILE A 498 17.82 -4.76 -10.50
CA ILE A 498 18.21 -3.68 -9.58
C ILE A 498 16.95 -3.19 -8.86
N THR A 499 17.00 -3.12 -7.53
CA THR A 499 15.92 -2.55 -6.71
C THR A 499 16.51 -1.85 -5.47
N TYR A 500 15.76 -0.93 -4.88
CA TYR A 500 16.22 -0.14 -3.74
C TYR A 500 15.28 -0.16 -2.53
N ASN A 501 14.30 -1.05 -2.53
CA ASN A 501 13.39 -1.17 -1.40
C ASN A 501 13.05 -2.61 -1.05
N ALA A 502 13.17 -2.95 0.22
CA ALA A 502 12.82 -4.26 0.77
C ALA A 502 11.30 -4.41 0.95
N CYS A 503 10.58 -4.55 -0.14
CA CYS A 503 9.13 -4.78 -0.19
C CYS A 503 8.82 -6.07 -0.94
N SER A 504 7.55 -6.31 -1.26
CA SER A 504 7.11 -7.49 -2.03
C SER A 504 7.91 -7.68 -3.32
N THR A 505 8.20 -6.60 -4.03
CA THR A 505 9.00 -6.62 -5.27
C THR A 505 10.40 -7.17 -5.04
N PHE A 506 11.06 -6.80 -3.93
CA PHE A 506 12.35 -7.36 -3.55
C PHE A 506 12.25 -8.87 -3.26
N GLY A 507 11.23 -9.29 -2.51
CA GLY A 507 11.00 -10.71 -2.21
C GLY A 507 10.85 -11.55 -3.48
N TRP A 508 10.15 -11.03 -4.47
CA TRP A 508 9.99 -11.71 -5.77
C TRP A 508 11.27 -11.72 -6.58
N ALA A 509 12.01 -10.60 -6.59
CA ALA A 509 13.31 -10.54 -7.25
C ALA A 509 14.31 -11.55 -6.63
N LEU A 510 14.30 -11.69 -5.31
CA LEU A 510 15.12 -12.66 -4.60
C LEU A 510 14.75 -14.12 -4.98
N LEU A 511 13.44 -14.41 -5.08
CA LEU A 511 12.93 -15.73 -5.50
C LEU A 511 13.24 -16.08 -6.95
N SER A 512 13.51 -15.09 -7.81
CA SER A 512 13.90 -15.33 -9.20
C SER A 512 15.26 -16.02 -9.32
N LYS A 513 16.08 -15.96 -8.28
CA LYS A 513 17.47 -16.48 -8.26
C LYS A 513 18.42 -15.84 -9.27
N LEU A 514 18.00 -14.78 -9.96
CA LEU A 514 18.83 -13.98 -10.85
C LEU A 514 19.76 -13.04 -10.09
N PRO A 515 20.86 -12.59 -10.69
CA PRO A 515 21.72 -11.57 -10.10
C PRO A 515 20.90 -10.37 -9.64
N LEU A 516 20.94 -10.13 -8.34
CA LEU A 516 20.13 -9.10 -7.67
C LEU A 516 21.05 -8.06 -7.03
N VAL A 517 20.93 -6.82 -7.50
CA VAL A 517 21.55 -5.64 -6.91
C VAL A 517 20.51 -4.94 -6.03
N PHE A 518 20.83 -4.81 -4.76
CA PHE A 518 19.98 -4.08 -3.81
C PHE A 518 20.71 -2.83 -3.31
N ILE A 519 20.07 -1.68 -3.49
CA ILE A 519 20.58 -0.39 -3.04
C ILE A 519 19.80 0.00 -1.78
N ASN A 520 20.47 -0.02 -0.64
CA ASN A 520 19.86 0.35 0.63
C ASN A 520 19.79 1.87 0.78
N LEU A 521 18.64 2.45 0.54
CA LEU A 521 18.38 3.88 0.79
C LEU A 521 17.99 4.19 2.23
N ASP A 522 17.83 3.17 3.07
CA ASP A 522 17.32 3.31 4.45
C ASP A 522 15.90 3.96 4.51
N VAL A 523 15.17 3.90 3.40
CA VAL A 523 13.78 4.37 3.31
C VAL A 523 12.90 3.59 4.27
N MET A 524 13.17 2.29 4.38
CA MET A 524 12.60 1.37 5.35
C MET A 524 13.74 0.64 6.04
N PRO A 525 14.00 0.88 7.31
CA PRO A 525 15.10 0.24 8.02
C PRO A 525 15.03 -1.29 7.91
N LEU A 526 16.15 -1.91 7.60
CA LEU A 526 16.29 -3.35 7.59
C LEU A 526 16.65 -3.86 8.98
N LYS A 527 16.22 -5.08 9.32
CA LYS A 527 16.74 -5.78 10.50
C LYS A 527 18.25 -6.00 10.32
N ASN A 528 19.02 -5.77 11.37
CA ASN A 528 20.49 -5.91 11.32
C ASN A 528 20.91 -7.31 10.87
N GLU A 529 20.27 -8.35 11.40
CA GLU A 529 20.49 -9.73 10.98
C GLU A 529 20.24 -9.92 9.48
N PHE A 530 19.15 -9.37 8.96
CA PHE A 530 18.79 -9.46 7.55
C PHE A 530 19.80 -8.69 6.68
N LYS A 531 20.21 -7.48 7.10
CA LYS A 531 21.23 -6.67 6.41
C LYS A 531 22.56 -7.42 6.29
N LYS A 532 23.03 -8.04 7.37
CA LYS A 532 24.25 -8.86 7.39
C LYS A 532 24.15 -10.07 6.46
N ASN A 533 23.02 -10.74 6.44
CA ASN A 533 22.80 -11.88 5.55
C ASN A 533 22.66 -11.47 4.09
N MET A 534 22.00 -10.34 3.81
CA MET A 534 21.90 -9.80 2.46
C MET A 534 23.24 -9.50 1.82
N SER A 535 24.14 -8.82 2.52
CA SER A 535 25.45 -8.43 1.98
C SER A 535 26.28 -9.63 1.53
N LYS A 536 26.12 -10.79 2.20
CA LYS A 536 26.76 -12.06 1.81
C LYS A 536 26.05 -12.77 0.65
N SER A 537 24.73 -12.58 0.51
CA SER A 537 23.87 -13.38 -0.37
C SER A 537 23.60 -12.75 -1.73
N ILE A 538 23.58 -11.41 -1.81
CA ILE A 538 23.28 -10.62 -3.00
C ILE A 538 24.34 -9.52 -3.19
N PHE A 539 24.24 -8.75 -4.25
CA PHE A 539 25.03 -7.53 -4.42
C PHE A 539 24.36 -6.39 -3.67
N TYR A 540 24.96 -5.99 -2.56
CA TYR A 540 24.41 -5.01 -1.63
C TYR A 540 25.23 -3.73 -1.65
N PHE A 541 24.57 -2.60 -1.88
CA PHE A 541 25.17 -1.25 -1.85
C PHE A 541 24.42 -0.39 -0.83
N ASP A 542 25.14 0.39 -0.04
CA ASP A 542 24.52 1.29 0.93
C ASP A 542 24.62 2.74 0.44
N TYR A 543 23.49 3.44 0.38
CA TYR A 543 23.43 4.83 -0.08
C TYR A 543 24.19 5.81 0.83
N LYS A 544 24.56 5.38 2.03
CA LYS A 544 25.43 6.16 2.94
C LYS A 544 26.88 6.22 2.45
N ASP A 545 27.28 5.34 1.54
CA ASP A 545 28.58 5.41 0.88
C ASP A 545 28.62 6.60 -0.08
N LYS A 546 29.55 7.53 0.14
CA LYS A 546 29.74 8.72 -0.70
C LYS A 546 30.08 8.38 -2.15
N LYS A 547 30.68 7.22 -2.39
CA LYS A 547 31.08 6.72 -3.72
C LYS A 547 30.07 5.75 -4.33
N ILE A 548 28.84 5.69 -3.81
CA ILE A 548 27.81 4.70 -4.21
C ILE A 548 27.62 4.62 -5.75
N PHE A 549 27.50 5.75 -6.43
CA PHE A 549 27.25 5.77 -7.88
C PHE A 549 28.49 5.34 -8.67
N GLU A 550 29.67 5.68 -8.22
CA GLU A 550 30.95 5.22 -8.79
C GLU A 550 31.09 3.71 -8.62
N ASN A 551 30.89 3.21 -7.40
CA ASN A 551 30.94 1.78 -7.09
C ASN A 551 29.92 0.97 -7.88
N LEU A 552 28.69 1.48 -8.03
CA LEU A 552 27.65 0.86 -8.85
C LEU A 552 28.04 0.85 -10.34
N ASN A 553 28.55 1.96 -10.85
CA ASN A 553 28.99 2.04 -12.24
C ASN A 553 30.13 1.06 -12.51
N ASN A 554 31.16 1.04 -11.67
CA ASN A 554 32.30 0.13 -11.79
C ASN A 554 31.89 -1.35 -11.70
N PHE A 555 30.93 -1.66 -10.84
CA PHE A 555 30.40 -3.02 -10.72
C PHE A 555 29.57 -3.42 -11.95
N LEU A 556 28.62 -2.58 -12.37
CA LEU A 556 27.69 -2.89 -13.45
C LEU A 556 28.33 -2.82 -14.86
N SER A 557 29.44 -2.12 -15.01
CA SER A 557 30.21 -2.08 -16.27
C SER A 557 31.06 -3.32 -16.51
N GLN A 558 31.19 -4.21 -15.52
CA GLN A 558 31.93 -5.46 -15.70
C GLN A 558 31.23 -6.38 -16.70
N PRO A 559 31.97 -7.26 -17.39
CA PRO A 559 31.40 -8.30 -18.24
C PRO A 559 30.35 -9.10 -17.49
N LEU A 560 29.20 -9.36 -18.12
CA LEU A 560 28.08 -10.06 -17.47
C LEU A 560 28.50 -11.41 -16.91
N ASP A 561 29.33 -12.16 -17.60
CA ASP A 561 29.80 -13.47 -17.15
C ASP A 561 30.60 -13.39 -15.85
N LYS A 562 31.38 -12.31 -15.67
CA LYS A 562 32.06 -12.05 -14.42
C LYS A 562 31.06 -11.78 -13.28
N ILE A 563 30.02 -11.00 -13.53
CA ILE A 563 28.94 -10.75 -12.57
C ILE A 563 28.23 -12.07 -12.21
N PHE A 564 27.96 -12.93 -13.20
CA PHE A 564 27.36 -14.25 -12.95
C PHE A 564 28.28 -15.16 -12.15
N THR A 565 29.57 -15.16 -12.43
CA THR A 565 30.57 -15.91 -11.62
C THR A 565 30.55 -15.46 -10.16
N LEU A 566 30.58 -14.15 -9.92
CA LEU A 566 30.46 -13.58 -8.57
C LEU A 566 29.12 -13.94 -7.90
N TRP A 567 28.03 -13.94 -8.68
CA TRP A 567 26.73 -14.35 -8.20
C TRP A 567 26.69 -15.81 -7.77
N ASN A 568 27.31 -16.70 -8.52
CA ASN A 568 27.39 -18.13 -8.22
C ASN A 568 28.22 -18.40 -6.96
N LYS A 569 29.30 -17.66 -6.71
CA LYS A 569 30.07 -17.74 -5.45
C LYS A 569 29.21 -17.44 -4.21
N LYS A 570 28.17 -16.62 -4.34
CA LYS A 570 27.23 -16.29 -3.25
C LYS A 570 26.11 -17.32 -3.07
N LYS A 571 26.02 -18.38 -3.89
CA LYS A 571 24.91 -19.34 -3.92
C LYS A 571 24.58 -19.93 -2.55
N LYS A 572 25.58 -20.43 -1.81
CA LYS A 572 25.40 -21.05 -0.48
C LYS A 572 24.68 -20.11 0.52
N TYR A 573 25.10 -18.84 0.56
CA TYR A 573 24.50 -17.84 1.44
C TYR A 573 23.08 -17.45 0.97
N ARG A 574 22.88 -17.38 -0.33
CA ARG A 574 21.58 -17.06 -0.94
C ARG A 574 20.58 -18.18 -0.71
N ASP A 575 20.95 -19.44 -0.86
CA ASP A 575 20.09 -20.58 -0.61
C ASP A 575 19.65 -20.61 0.87
N ARG A 576 20.57 -20.28 1.80
CA ARG A 576 20.25 -20.12 3.22
C ARG A 576 19.25 -18.96 3.45
N LEU A 577 19.49 -17.81 2.81
CA LEU A 577 18.59 -16.65 2.90
C LEU A 577 17.19 -16.97 2.36
N LEU A 578 17.10 -17.66 1.24
CA LEU A 578 15.85 -18.10 0.64
C LEU A 578 15.10 -19.08 1.55
N LYS A 579 15.78 -20.07 2.12
CA LYS A 579 15.19 -21.02 3.08
C LYS A 579 14.63 -20.30 4.30
N GLU A 580 15.34 -19.31 4.80
CA GLU A 580 14.98 -18.60 6.03
C GLU A 580 13.84 -17.59 5.83
N PHE A 581 13.82 -16.86 4.71
CA PHE A 581 12.91 -15.72 4.50
C PHE A 581 11.83 -15.98 3.44
N ALA A 582 12.07 -16.87 2.51
CA ALA A 582 11.10 -17.21 1.48
C ALA A 582 10.40 -18.55 1.74
N ASP A 583 10.96 -19.39 2.61
CA ASP A 583 10.48 -20.74 2.94
C ASP A 583 10.19 -21.55 1.66
N ASP A 584 11.26 -21.99 1.01
CA ASP A 584 11.19 -22.75 -0.26
C ASP A 584 10.71 -24.20 -0.02
N LYS A 585 9.48 -24.33 0.46
CA LYS A 585 8.83 -25.64 0.61
C LYS A 585 8.59 -26.23 -0.79
N THR A 586 8.72 -27.54 -0.87
CA THR A 586 8.49 -28.33 -2.09
C THR A 586 7.04 -28.26 -2.56
N HIS A 587 6.10 -27.99 -1.63
CA HIS A 587 4.67 -27.93 -1.94
C HIS A 587 4.20 -26.52 -2.26
N SER A 588 3.16 -26.41 -3.07
CA SER A 588 2.46 -25.17 -3.35
C SER A 588 1.80 -24.61 -2.08
N ALA A 589 2.07 -23.34 -1.76
CA ALA A 589 1.45 -22.68 -0.61
C ALA A 589 -0.08 -22.70 -0.67
N GLY A 590 -0.65 -22.52 -1.88
CA GLY A 590 -2.09 -22.59 -2.08
C GLY A 590 -2.68 -23.98 -1.81
N LYS A 591 -1.94 -25.05 -2.15
CA LYS A 591 -2.35 -26.42 -1.81
C LYS A 591 -2.36 -26.64 -0.30
N LEU A 592 -1.29 -26.25 0.38
CA LEU A 592 -1.22 -26.39 1.85
C LEU A 592 -2.29 -25.55 2.55
N ALA A 593 -2.50 -24.29 2.12
CA ALA A 593 -3.56 -23.47 2.68
C ALA A 593 -4.95 -24.09 2.45
N SER A 594 -5.22 -24.62 1.24
CA SER A 594 -6.50 -25.30 0.96
C SER A 594 -6.71 -26.52 1.86
N GLN A 595 -5.68 -27.35 2.11
CA GLN A 595 -5.76 -28.48 3.02
C GLN A 595 -6.08 -28.05 4.46
N HIS A 596 -5.42 -27.00 4.97
CA HIS A 596 -5.74 -26.42 6.28
C HIS A 596 -7.18 -25.94 6.39
N ILE A 597 -7.68 -25.28 5.32
CA ILE A 597 -9.08 -24.83 5.26
C ILE A 597 -10.02 -26.03 5.30
N LEU A 598 -9.78 -27.02 4.45
CA LEU A 598 -10.63 -28.22 4.36
C LEU A 598 -10.70 -28.99 5.68
N ASN A 599 -9.58 -29.20 6.34
CA ASN A 599 -9.53 -29.83 7.67
C ASN A 599 -10.31 -29.06 8.76
N LYS A 600 -10.60 -27.80 8.53
CA LYS A 600 -11.38 -26.97 9.45
C LYS A 600 -12.87 -26.90 9.06
N LEU A 601 -13.20 -27.29 7.84
CA LEU A 601 -14.57 -27.36 7.32
C LEU A 601 -15.20 -28.75 7.45
N SER A 602 -14.34 -29.80 7.62
CA SER A 602 -14.75 -31.14 8.07
C SER A 602 -15.07 -31.13 9.57
#